data_8083e48d426b0aebc7bc57aabf3dca49
#
_entry.id   8083e48d426b0aebc7bc57aabf3dca49
#
_cell.length_a   1.000
_cell.length_b   1.000
_cell.length_c   1.000
_cell.angle_alpha   90.00
_cell.angle_beta   90.00
_cell.angle_gamma   90.00
#
_symmetry.space_group_name_H-M   'P 1'
#
loop_
_entity.id
_entity.type
_entity.pdbx_description
1 polymer ?
#
loop_
_entity_poly.entity_id
_entity_poly.type
_entity_poly.pdbx_seq_one_letter_code
_entity_poly.pdbx_strand_id
1 'polypeptide(L)'
;MTGLFISDLHLFSQRSIGQWHWEQHQALIQSAKAVVLGGDIFDIRWSQQGNLDATIAAASDWLNTAVALNPNATWVYLLGNHDCHPRIQEMLLAQCARHRNFHWSENTWRIGSNVFLHGDILDGQRHFGGLDVYRSRFHEDRAKGRLGNMMYSAVIQTRIHGLIPRLRHRHMRTCQRLVEYLEGQGEGFLNDVSDIYFGHTHVPLTAYEFDRFRFHNVGSGIRHLQFAPARFEVPQHHE
;
A
#
# COMPACT_ATOMS: atom_id res chain seq x y z
N MET A 1 -8.48 9.16 18.62
CA MET A 1 -7.08 9.51 18.27
C MET A 1 -6.88 9.31 16.77
N THR A 2 -5.91 10.00 16.10
CA THR A 2 -5.77 9.96 14.63
C THR A 2 -4.69 8.97 14.20
N GLY A 3 -5.02 8.09 13.25
CA GLY A 3 -4.09 7.28 12.49
C GLY A 3 -3.96 7.77 11.04
N LEU A 4 -2.96 7.26 10.33
CA LEU A 4 -2.69 7.56 8.92
C LEU A 4 -2.58 6.28 8.10
N PHE A 5 -3.24 6.26 6.94
CA PHE A 5 -3.06 5.26 5.90
C PHE A 5 -2.27 5.87 4.73
N ILE A 6 -1.21 5.16 4.32
CA ILE A 6 -0.29 5.55 3.25
C ILE A 6 -0.03 4.30 2.40
N SER A 7 -0.22 4.36 1.08
CA SER A 7 0.10 3.27 0.17
C SER A 7 0.70 3.77 -1.13
N ASP A 8 1.15 2.88 -1.99
CA ASP A 8 1.54 3.16 -3.38
C ASP A 8 2.59 4.28 -3.53
N LEU A 9 3.54 4.35 -2.60
CA LEU A 9 4.67 5.29 -2.71
C LEU A 9 5.64 4.90 -3.83
N HIS A 10 5.75 3.61 -4.16
CA HIS A 10 6.65 3.07 -5.18
C HIS A 10 8.09 3.58 -5.06
N LEU A 11 8.59 3.63 -3.82
CA LEU A 11 9.96 4.08 -3.54
C LEU A 11 10.98 3.27 -4.35
N PHE A 12 12.10 3.90 -4.63
CA PHE A 12 13.21 3.38 -5.44
C PHE A 12 12.94 3.30 -6.94
N SER A 13 11.71 3.54 -7.39
CA SER A 13 11.40 3.64 -8.81
C SER A 13 11.72 5.04 -9.34
N GLN A 14 12.35 5.14 -10.53
CA GLN A 14 12.61 6.41 -11.21
C GLN A 14 11.35 7.25 -11.44
N ARG A 15 10.19 6.61 -11.47
CA ARG A 15 8.89 7.25 -11.76
C ARG A 15 8.23 7.83 -10.53
N SER A 16 8.68 7.40 -9.35
CA SER A 16 8.11 7.81 -8.09
C SER A 16 8.66 9.17 -7.64
N ILE A 17 7.79 9.96 -7.05
CA ILE A 17 8.07 11.08 -6.16
C ILE A 17 7.57 10.77 -4.75
N GLY A 18 7.38 9.48 -4.43
CA GLY A 18 6.88 9.01 -3.15
C GLY A 18 7.73 9.45 -1.97
N GLN A 19 9.05 9.53 -2.14
CA GLN A 19 9.95 10.06 -1.11
C GLN A 19 9.65 11.52 -0.79
N TRP A 20 9.41 12.35 -1.82
CA TRP A 20 9.01 13.74 -1.62
C TRP A 20 7.66 13.84 -0.88
N HIS A 21 6.68 13.02 -1.26
CA HIS A 21 5.39 12.97 -0.55
C HIS A 21 5.56 12.56 0.90
N TRP A 22 6.39 11.55 1.18
CA TRP A 22 6.71 11.14 2.54
C TRP A 22 7.26 12.30 3.38
N GLU A 23 8.23 13.03 2.84
CA GLU A 23 8.87 14.17 3.52
C GLU A 23 7.87 15.30 3.80
N GLN A 24 6.97 15.61 2.86
CA GLN A 24 5.95 16.63 3.06
C GLN A 24 4.93 16.28 4.16
N HIS A 25 4.78 15.00 4.50
CA HIS A 25 3.80 14.55 5.49
C HIS A 25 4.43 14.11 6.84
N GLN A 26 5.72 14.34 7.06
CA GLN A 26 6.41 13.91 8.28
C GLN A 26 5.75 14.45 9.56
N ALA A 27 5.30 15.69 9.59
CA ALA A 27 4.62 16.27 10.75
C ALA A 27 3.31 15.51 11.10
N LEU A 28 2.56 15.05 10.08
CA LEU A 28 1.38 14.22 10.29
C LEU A 28 1.76 12.84 10.84
N ILE A 29 2.81 12.24 10.29
CA ILE A 29 3.32 10.93 10.71
C ILE A 29 3.79 10.98 12.16
N GLN A 30 4.53 12.04 12.55
CA GLN A 30 5.02 12.24 13.92
C GLN A 30 3.90 12.39 14.94
N SER A 31 2.75 12.92 14.54
CA SER A 31 1.60 13.12 15.43
C SER A 31 0.61 11.95 15.44
N ALA A 32 0.75 10.98 14.53
CA ALA A 32 -0.17 9.86 14.41
C ALA A 32 -0.03 8.85 15.56
N LYS A 33 -1.13 8.24 15.97
CA LYS A 33 -1.15 7.11 16.94
C LYS A 33 -0.96 5.76 16.27
N ALA A 34 -1.31 5.67 15.00
CA ALA A 34 -1.04 4.50 14.16
C ALA A 34 -0.71 4.94 12.75
N VAL A 35 0.20 4.23 12.09
CA VAL A 35 0.54 4.42 10.68
C VAL A 35 0.40 3.07 9.98
N VAL A 36 -0.47 3.01 8.98
CA VAL A 36 -0.66 1.83 8.15
C VAL A 36 -0.03 2.08 6.78
N LEU A 37 1.00 1.31 6.47
CA LEU A 37 1.65 1.25 5.17
C LEU A 37 0.93 0.20 4.32
N GLY A 38 0.09 0.65 3.40
CA GLY A 38 -0.91 -0.18 2.70
C GLY A 38 -0.42 -0.88 1.44
N GLY A 39 0.85 -1.27 1.38
CA GLY A 39 1.44 -1.97 0.24
C GLY A 39 1.92 -1.07 -0.89
N ASP A 40 2.73 -1.64 -1.78
CA ASP A 40 3.42 -0.93 -2.87
C ASP A 40 4.21 0.29 -2.35
N ILE A 41 4.75 0.15 -1.14
CA ILE A 41 5.66 1.16 -0.56
C ILE A 41 6.97 1.14 -1.34
N PHE A 42 7.48 -0.04 -1.66
CA PHE A 42 8.69 -0.23 -2.45
C PHE A 42 8.36 -0.81 -3.82
N ASP A 43 9.11 -0.41 -4.83
CA ASP A 43 8.99 -0.96 -6.18
C ASP A 43 10.23 -1.79 -6.50
N ILE A 44 10.16 -3.11 -6.26
CA ILE A 44 11.30 -4.02 -6.50
C ILE A 44 11.59 -4.14 -7.98
N ARG A 45 10.57 -4.30 -8.80
CA ARG A 45 10.68 -4.52 -10.24
C ARG A 45 11.38 -3.39 -10.97
N TRP A 46 11.12 -2.16 -10.57
CA TRP A 46 11.62 -0.94 -11.20
C TRP A 46 12.62 -0.21 -10.33
N SER A 47 13.17 -0.89 -9.33
CA SER A 47 14.16 -0.35 -8.41
C SER A 47 15.43 0.08 -9.15
N GLN A 48 15.96 1.23 -8.72
CA GLN A 48 17.24 1.77 -9.17
C GLN A 48 18.41 1.42 -8.24
N GLN A 49 18.17 0.59 -7.22
CA GLN A 49 19.19 0.18 -6.24
C GLN A 49 20.19 -0.84 -6.81
N GLY A 50 20.05 -1.21 -8.10
CA GLY A 50 20.98 -2.08 -8.82
C GLY A 50 20.58 -3.56 -8.80
N ASN A 51 20.29 -4.14 -7.64
CA ASN A 51 19.86 -5.54 -7.52
C ASN A 51 18.88 -5.73 -6.37
N LEU A 52 18.37 -6.95 -6.21
CA LEU A 52 17.39 -7.29 -5.18
C LEU A 52 17.96 -7.07 -3.77
N ASP A 53 19.19 -7.53 -3.50
CA ASP A 53 19.79 -7.42 -2.16
C ASP A 53 19.96 -5.96 -1.74
N ALA A 54 20.45 -5.11 -2.64
CA ALA A 54 20.57 -3.67 -2.39
C ALA A 54 19.18 -3.01 -2.18
N THR A 55 18.17 -3.46 -2.92
CA THR A 55 16.80 -2.96 -2.76
C THR A 55 16.22 -3.34 -1.39
N ILE A 56 16.41 -4.59 -0.95
CA ILE A 56 15.98 -5.07 0.37
C ILE A 56 16.69 -4.32 1.49
N ALA A 57 18.01 -4.13 1.38
CA ALA A 57 18.78 -3.37 2.35
C ALA A 57 18.27 -1.93 2.46
N ALA A 58 18.09 -1.25 1.33
CA ALA A 58 17.54 0.11 1.31
C ALA A 58 16.11 0.18 1.87
N ALA A 59 15.26 -0.83 1.63
CA ALA A 59 13.92 -0.91 2.19
C ALA A 59 13.95 -1.08 3.73
N SER A 60 14.85 -1.94 4.22
CA SER A 60 15.05 -2.12 5.65
C SER A 60 15.51 -0.83 6.35
N ASP A 61 16.47 -0.12 5.77
CA ASP A 61 17.01 1.14 6.32
C ASP A 61 15.94 2.24 6.29
N TRP A 62 15.15 2.30 5.22
CA TRP A 62 14.04 3.25 5.13
C TRP A 62 12.98 2.97 6.21
N LEU A 63 12.58 1.71 6.44
CA LEU A 63 11.63 1.33 7.48
C LEU A 63 12.16 1.65 8.88
N ASN A 64 13.44 1.39 9.16
CA ASN A 64 14.07 1.77 10.43
C ASN A 64 13.95 3.28 10.67
N THR A 65 14.23 4.08 9.64
CA THR A 65 14.13 5.54 9.70
C THR A 65 12.67 6.00 9.88
N ALA A 66 11.74 5.36 9.17
CA ALA A 66 10.33 5.67 9.26
C ALA A 66 9.77 5.40 10.66
N VAL A 67 10.06 4.22 11.23
CA VAL A 67 9.61 3.85 12.59
C VAL A 67 10.25 4.77 13.65
N ALA A 68 11.52 5.12 13.47
CA ALA A 68 12.22 6.05 14.37
C ALA A 68 11.63 7.48 14.35
N LEU A 69 10.98 7.88 13.27
CA LEU A 69 10.29 9.18 13.16
C LEU A 69 9.14 9.32 14.17
N ASN A 70 8.46 8.21 14.48
CA ASN A 70 7.42 8.15 15.51
C ASN A 70 7.44 6.80 16.24
N PRO A 71 8.32 6.64 17.23
CA PRO A 71 8.49 5.39 17.97
C PRO A 71 7.31 5.05 18.89
N ASN A 72 6.39 6.00 19.10
CA ASN A 72 5.20 5.81 19.95
C ASN A 72 3.95 5.41 19.14
N ALA A 73 4.00 5.44 17.81
CA ALA A 73 2.90 4.98 16.97
C ALA A 73 2.92 3.47 16.82
N THR A 74 1.74 2.88 16.62
CA THR A 74 1.64 1.53 16.08
C THR A 74 1.87 1.58 14.57
N TRP A 75 2.82 0.79 14.08
CA TRP A 75 3.14 0.67 12.67
C TRP A 75 2.62 -0.64 12.12
N VAL A 76 1.95 -0.59 10.99
CA VAL A 76 1.43 -1.77 10.29
C VAL A 76 1.86 -1.71 8.84
N TYR A 77 2.43 -2.80 8.31
CA TYR A 77 2.78 -2.96 6.91
C TYR A 77 1.88 -4.02 6.26
N LEU A 78 1.25 -3.68 5.15
CA LEU A 78 0.52 -4.61 4.29
C LEU A 78 1.30 -4.85 3.01
N LEU A 79 1.30 -6.07 2.50
CA LEU A 79 1.95 -6.36 1.22
C LEU A 79 1.08 -5.87 0.06
N GLY A 80 1.73 -5.25 -0.92
CA GLY A 80 1.19 -5.00 -2.25
C GLY A 80 1.83 -5.93 -3.29
N ASN A 81 1.40 -5.84 -4.54
CA ASN A 81 1.98 -6.68 -5.59
C ASN A 81 3.42 -6.30 -5.98
N HIS A 82 3.84 -5.04 -5.78
CA HIS A 82 5.21 -4.61 -6.06
C HIS A 82 6.22 -4.93 -4.95
N ASP A 83 5.75 -5.24 -3.75
CA ASP A 83 6.59 -5.55 -2.57
C ASP A 83 6.21 -6.86 -1.88
N CYS A 84 5.52 -7.79 -2.58
CA CYS A 84 5.16 -9.11 -2.05
C CYS A 84 6.27 -10.18 -2.17
N HIS A 85 7.47 -9.82 -2.63
CA HIS A 85 8.56 -10.77 -2.79
C HIS A 85 8.91 -11.46 -1.46
N PRO A 86 9.19 -12.80 -1.41
CA PRO A 86 9.49 -13.53 -0.17
C PRO A 86 10.59 -12.88 0.68
N ARG A 87 11.64 -12.33 0.05
CA ARG A 87 12.71 -11.61 0.74
C ARG A 87 12.24 -10.32 1.45
N ILE A 88 11.16 -9.69 0.99
CA ILE A 88 10.51 -8.59 1.72
C ILE A 88 9.82 -9.12 2.97
N GLN A 89 9.13 -10.26 2.89
CA GLN A 89 8.49 -10.88 4.05
C GLN A 89 9.52 -11.23 5.13
N GLU A 90 10.66 -11.82 4.74
CA GLU A 90 11.78 -12.08 5.66
C GLU A 90 12.29 -10.79 6.33
N MET A 91 12.44 -9.72 5.57
CA MET A 91 12.84 -8.41 6.07
C MET A 91 11.79 -7.83 7.03
N LEU A 92 10.48 -7.94 6.72
CA LEU A 92 9.40 -7.48 7.59
C LEU A 92 9.34 -8.28 8.91
N LEU A 93 9.59 -9.58 8.89
CA LEU A 93 9.75 -10.39 10.10
C LEU A 93 10.90 -9.89 10.96
N ALA A 94 12.04 -9.55 10.36
CA ALA A 94 13.18 -8.97 11.08
C ALA A 94 12.85 -7.58 11.66
N GLN A 95 12.03 -6.77 10.98
CA GLN A 95 11.55 -5.49 11.51
C GLN A 95 10.63 -5.68 12.73
N CYS A 96 9.73 -6.67 12.71
CA CYS A 96 8.89 -7.01 13.87
C CYS A 96 9.74 -7.45 15.08
N ALA A 97 10.80 -8.20 14.86
CA ALA A 97 11.72 -8.60 15.92
C ALA A 97 12.50 -7.41 16.51
N ARG A 98 12.79 -6.39 15.72
CA ARG A 98 13.53 -5.18 16.11
C ARG A 98 12.65 -4.13 16.80
N HIS A 99 11.40 -3.96 16.33
CA HIS A 99 10.49 -2.90 16.77
C HIS A 99 9.19 -3.51 17.30
N ARG A 100 8.96 -3.44 18.61
CA ARG A 100 7.76 -4.02 19.28
C ARG A 100 6.44 -3.40 18.79
N ASN A 101 6.49 -2.19 18.26
CA ASN A 101 5.34 -1.44 17.75
C ASN A 101 5.16 -1.59 16.23
N PHE A 102 5.93 -2.47 15.58
CA PHE A 102 5.82 -2.75 14.15
C PHE A 102 5.20 -4.13 13.91
N HIS A 103 4.19 -4.16 13.06
CA HIS A 103 3.43 -5.34 12.67
C HIS A 103 3.34 -5.41 11.15
N TRP A 104 3.07 -6.59 10.61
CA TRP A 104 2.76 -6.73 9.19
C TRP A 104 1.71 -7.81 8.94
N SER A 105 1.06 -7.75 7.80
CA SER A 105 0.12 -8.77 7.32
C SER A 105 0.19 -8.85 5.80
N GLU A 106 -0.10 -10.03 5.27
CA GLU A 106 -0.11 -10.24 3.82
C GLU A 106 -1.27 -9.52 3.13
N ASN A 107 -2.45 -9.56 3.71
CA ASN A 107 -3.66 -9.21 2.98
C ASN A 107 -4.48 -8.08 3.59
N THR A 108 -4.81 -8.21 4.87
CA THR A 108 -5.74 -7.29 5.55
C THR A 108 -5.26 -6.98 6.97
N TRP A 109 -5.66 -5.81 7.46
CA TRP A 109 -5.50 -5.43 8.86
C TRP A 109 -6.74 -4.69 9.33
N ARG A 110 -7.05 -4.78 10.64
CA ARG A 110 -8.20 -4.09 11.23
C ARG A 110 -7.77 -3.29 12.45
N ILE A 111 -8.24 -2.04 12.53
CA ILE A 111 -8.11 -1.18 13.72
C ILE A 111 -9.49 -0.59 14.01
N GLY A 112 -10.17 -1.10 15.04
CA GLY A 112 -11.53 -0.69 15.38
C GLY A 112 -12.51 -0.94 14.23
N SER A 113 -13.19 0.12 13.79
CA SER A 113 -14.12 0.08 12.65
C SER A 113 -13.48 0.28 11.28
N ASN A 114 -12.13 0.33 11.22
CA ASN A 114 -11.41 0.54 9.97
C ASN A 114 -10.75 -0.76 9.49
N VAL A 115 -10.92 -1.09 8.21
CA VAL A 115 -10.24 -2.20 7.54
C VAL A 115 -9.28 -1.65 6.49
N PHE A 116 -8.10 -2.24 6.43
CA PHE A 116 -7.02 -1.86 5.52
C PHE A 116 -6.62 -3.05 4.66
N LEU A 117 -6.40 -2.82 3.37
CA LEU A 117 -5.86 -3.81 2.43
C LEU A 117 -5.12 -3.08 1.30
N HIS A 118 -4.24 -3.80 0.60
CA HIS A 118 -3.60 -3.17 -0.57
C HIS A 118 -4.61 -2.97 -1.72
N GLY A 119 -5.39 -3.98 -2.05
CA GLY A 119 -6.40 -3.89 -3.10
C GLY A 119 -6.04 -4.63 -4.39
N ASP A 120 -4.88 -5.26 -4.50
CA ASP A 120 -4.46 -6.06 -5.66
C ASP A 120 -5.30 -7.33 -5.87
N ILE A 121 -6.15 -7.68 -4.91
CA ILE A 121 -7.21 -8.65 -5.07
C ILE A 121 -8.14 -8.31 -6.24
N LEU A 122 -8.33 -7.03 -6.57
CA LEU A 122 -9.11 -6.58 -7.72
C LEU A 122 -8.59 -7.14 -9.05
N ASP A 123 -7.29 -7.37 -9.14
CA ASP A 123 -6.64 -8.03 -10.26
C ASP A 123 -6.45 -9.52 -10.01
N GLY A 124 -6.15 -9.94 -8.79
CA GLY A 124 -6.03 -11.35 -8.41
C GLY A 124 -7.28 -12.17 -8.71
N GLN A 125 -8.48 -11.65 -8.44
CA GLN A 125 -9.75 -12.33 -8.77
C GLN A 125 -9.98 -12.57 -10.27
N ARG A 126 -9.28 -11.83 -11.14
CA ARG A 126 -9.35 -12.02 -12.60
C ARG A 126 -8.41 -13.12 -13.09
N HIS A 127 -7.51 -13.58 -12.23
CA HIS A 127 -6.56 -14.63 -12.57
C HIS A 127 -7.05 -15.99 -12.05
N PHE A 128 -6.93 -16.99 -12.89
CA PHE A 128 -7.15 -18.38 -12.48
C PHE A 128 -6.10 -18.74 -11.40
N GLY A 129 -6.54 -19.07 -10.18
CA GLY A 129 -5.67 -19.34 -9.04
C GLY A 129 -5.58 -18.20 -7.99
N GLY A 130 -6.31 -17.08 -8.20
CA GLY A 130 -6.50 -16.07 -7.17
C GLY A 130 -5.31 -15.12 -6.93
N LEU A 131 -5.29 -14.50 -5.75
CA LEU A 131 -4.32 -13.48 -5.38
C LEU A 131 -2.88 -14.01 -5.33
N ASP A 132 -2.67 -15.21 -4.78
CA ASP A 132 -1.33 -15.79 -4.63
C ASP A 132 -0.67 -16.03 -5.99
N VAL A 133 -1.42 -16.58 -6.95
CA VAL A 133 -0.95 -16.76 -8.32
C VAL A 133 -0.73 -15.43 -9.03
N TYR A 134 -1.53 -14.42 -8.73
CA TYR A 134 -1.28 -13.08 -9.23
C TYR A 134 0.03 -12.51 -8.69
N ARG A 135 0.25 -12.57 -7.37
CA ARG A 135 1.45 -12.08 -6.70
C ARG A 135 2.72 -12.84 -7.09
N SER A 136 2.64 -14.17 -7.28
CA SER A 136 3.80 -14.97 -7.66
C SER A 136 4.46 -14.51 -8.97
N ARG A 137 3.74 -13.85 -9.86
CA ARG A 137 4.28 -13.25 -11.09
C ARG A 137 5.23 -12.09 -10.82
N PHE A 138 5.16 -11.51 -9.63
CA PHE A 138 6.04 -10.43 -9.20
C PHE A 138 7.27 -10.95 -8.46
N HIS A 139 7.29 -12.22 -8.03
CA HIS A 139 8.45 -12.84 -7.41
C HIS A 139 9.61 -13.09 -8.40
N GLU A 140 9.29 -13.29 -9.68
CA GLU A 140 10.29 -13.53 -10.74
C GLU A 140 10.86 -12.23 -11.32
N ASP A 141 10.41 -11.09 -10.84
CA ASP A 141 10.75 -9.81 -11.40
C ASP A 141 12.19 -9.39 -11.09
N ARG A 142 13.08 -9.76 -12.01
CA ARG A 142 14.39 -9.13 -12.09
C ARG A 142 14.22 -7.65 -12.40
N ALA A 143 14.99 -6.81 -11.73
CA ALA A 143 15.00 -5.38 -12.00
C ALA A 143 15.13 -5.13 -13.51
N LYS A 144 14.20 -4.37 -14.06
CA LYS A 144 14.22 -4.04 -15.51
C LYS A 144 15.42 -3.18 -15.81
N GLY A 145 16.18 -3.57 -16.84
CA GLY A 145 17.35 -2.82 -17.27
C GLY A 145 17.04 -1.38 -17.70
N ARG A 146 18.09 -0.57 -17.92
CA ARG A 146 17.99 0.85 -18.28
C ARG A 146 17.04 1.12 -19.46
N LEU A 147 17.05 0.25 -20.48
CA LEU A 147 16.19 0.41 -21.67
C LEU A 147 14.69 0.26 -21.32
N GLY A 148 14.34 -0.75 -20.51
CA GLY A 148 12.97 -0.94 -20.05
C GLY A 148 12.48 0.24 -19.20
N ASN A 149 13.33 0.76 -18.32
CA ASN A 149 13.04 1.96 -17.53
C ASN A 149 12.81 3.20 -18.40
N MET A 150 13.63 3.39 -19.45
CA MET A 150 13.51 4.51 -20.38
C MET A 150 12.20 4.45 -21.18
N MET A 151 11.85 3.28 -21.74
CA MET A 151 10.59 3.10 -22.48
C MET A 151 9.36 3.36 -21.60
N TYR A 152 9.35 2.87 -20.38
CA TYR A 152 8.23 3.10 -19.48
C TYR A 152 8.17 4.56 -19.00
N SER A 153 9.32 5.23 -18.81
CA SER A 153 9.36 6.66 -18.47
C SER A 153 8.73 7.52 -19.57
N ALA A 154 8.92 7.16 -20.85
CA ALA A 154 8.26 7.82 -21.96
C ALA A 154 6.72 7.70 -21.87
N VAL A 155 6.18 6.53 -21.49
CA VAL A 155 4.74 6.33 -21.28
C VAL A 155 4.22 7.24 -20.16
N ILE A 156 4.98 7.40 -19.08
CA ILE A 156 4.59 8.29 -17.96
C ILE A 156 4.53 9.75 -18.39
N GLN A 157 5.47 10.21 -19.23
CA GLN A 157 5.46 11.58 -19.76
C GLN A 157 4.21 11.91 -20.58
N THR A 158 3.62 10.92 -21.27
CA THR A 158 2.38 11.11 -22.03
C THR A 158 1.14 11.32 -21.16
N ARG A 159 1.23 11.10 -19.83
CA ARG A 159 0.12 11.13 -18.85
C ARG A 159 -1.03 10.14 -19.12
N ILE A 160 -0.94 9.32 -20.16
CA ILE A 160 -1.94 8.30 -20.52
C ILE A 160 -2.07 7.27 -19.39
N HIS A 161 -0.99 6.99 -18.65
CA HIS A 161 -0.99 6.09 -17.51
C HIS A 161 -2.00 6.48 -16.41
N GLY A 162 -2.39 7.76 -16.28
CA GLY A 162 -3.40 8.22 -15.34
C GLY A 162 -4.85 7.97 -15.78
N LEU A 163 -5.09 7.74 -17.09
CA LEU A 163 -6.43 7.48 -17.61
C LEU A 163 -6.80 5.98 -17.53
N ILE A 164 -5.83 5.10 -17.74
CA ILE A 164 -6.05 3.64 -17.75
C ILE A 164 -6.65 3.14 -16.43
N PRO A 165 -6.11 3.48 -15.24
CA PRO A 165 -6.69 3.08 -13.96
C PRO A 165 -8.13 3.57 -13.78
N ARG A 166 -8.42 4.82 -14.15
CA ARG A 166 -9.78 5.40 -14.03
C ARG A 166 -10.81 4.67 -14.88
N LEU A 167 -10.42 4.23 -16.07
CA LEU A 167 -11.30 3.44 -16.95
C LEU A 167 -11.47 2.00 -16.46
N ARG A 168 -10.41 1.42 -15.90
CA ARG A 168 -10.37 0.03 -15.44
C ARG A 168 -11.07 -0.16 -14.08
N HIS A 169 -10.90 0.79 -13.16
CA HIS A 169 -11.40 0.75 -11.79
C HIS A 169 -12.54 1.73 -11.58
N ARG A 170 -13.74 1.40 -12.09
CA ARG A 170 -14.95 2.16 -11.80
C ARG A 170 -15.30 2.00 -10.32
N HIS A 171 -15.46 3.10 -9.59
CA HIS A 171 -15.59 3.15 -8.13
C HIS A 171 -16.58 2.11 -7.59
N MET A 172 -17.82 2.10 -8.09
CA MET A 172 -18.86 1.18 -7.62
C MET A 172 -18.44 -0.30 -7.75
N ARG A 173 -17.91 -0.72 -8.92
CA ARG A 173 -17.46 -2.10 -9.13
C ARG A 173 -16.24 -2.45 -8.30
N THR A 174 -15.36 -1.48 -8.08
CA THR A 174 -14.20 -1.65 -7.21
C THR A 174 -14.64 -1.90 -5.77
N CYS A 175 -15.52 -1.05 -5.23
CA CYS A 175 -16.05 -1.19 -3.88
C CYS A 175 -16.81 -2.51 -3.70
N GLN A 176 -17.69 -2.87 -4.63
CA GLN A 176 -18.41 -4.14 -4.61
C GLN A 176 -17.45 -5.34 -4.48
N ARG A 177 -16.40 -5.41 -5.31
CA ARG A 177 -15.45 -6.52 -5.32
C ARG A 177 -14.58 -6.56 -4.06
N LEU A 178 -14.27 -5.41 -3.48
CA LEU A 178 -13.57 -5.34 -2.20
C LEU A 178 -14.46 -5.85 -1.06
N VAL A 179 -15.75 -5.52 -1.04
CA VAL A 179 -16.72 -6.05 -0.06
C VAL A 179 -16.83 -7.57 -0.21
N GLU A 180 -17.07 -8.09 -1.43
CA GLU A 180 -17.15 -9.53 -1.71
C GLU A 180 -15.90 -10.30 -1.22
N TYR A 181 -14.71 -9.71 -1.40
CA TYR A 181 -13.47 -10.29 -0.90
C TYR A 181 -13.40 -10.29 0.62
N LEU A 182 -13.76 -9.17 1.27
CA LEU A 182 -13.69 -9.03 2.72
C LEU A 182 -14.75 -9.88 3.44
N GLU A 183 -15.93 -10.09 2.86
CA GLU A 183 -16.94 -11.03 3.35
C GLU A 183 -16.41 -12.47 3.36
N GLY A 184 -15.56 -12.81 2.39
CA GLY A 184 -14.90 -14.11 2.31
C GLY A 184 -13.80 -14.35 3.35
N GLN A 185 -13.39 -13.34 4.15
CA GLN A 185 -12.35 -13.49 5.18
C GLN A 185 -12.84 -14.22 6.45
N GLY A 186 -14.13 -14.39 6.61
CA GLY A 186 -14.76 -15.11 7.72
C GLY A 186 -16.06 -14.48 8.16
N GLU A 187 -16.88 -15.30 8.82
CA GLU A 187 -18.17 -14.85 9.36
C GLU A 187 -17.95 -13.70 10.37
N GLY A 188 -18.62 -12.58 10.14
CA GLY A 188 -18.55 -11.41 11.00
C GLY A 188 -17.32 -10.53 10.81
N PHE A 189 -16.41 -10.81 9.86
CA PHE A 189 -15.22 -9.99 9.64
C PHE A 189 -15.55 -8.51 9.41
N LEU A 190 -16.66 -8.22 8.73
CA LEU A 190 -17.14 -6.86 8.47
C LEU A 190 -18.10 -6.31 9.53
N ASN A 191 -18.37 -7.05 10.62
CA ASN A 191 -19.18 -6.50 11.71
C ASN A 191 -18.49 -5.28 12.32
N ASP A 192 -19.27 -4.22 12.58
CA ASP A 192 -18.81 -2.94 13.13
C ASP A 192 -17.74 -2.21 12.26
N VAL A 193 -17.55 -2.63 11.01
CA VAL A 193 -16.72 -1.90 10.05
C VAL A 193 -17.54 -0.79 9.41
N SER A 194 -16.98 0.41 9.36
CA SER A 194 -17.54 1.58 8.68
C SER A 194 -16.67 2.09 7.53
N ASP A 195 -15.34 1.90 7.64
CA ASP A 195 -14.38 2.48 6.71
C ASP A 195 -13.41 1.44 6.15
N ILE A 196 -13.22 1.47 4.85
CA ILE A 196 -12.31 0.56 4.11
C ILE A 196 -11.28 1.40 3.38
N TYR A 197 -10.00 1.17 3.71
CA TYR A 197 -8.83 1.86 3.14
C TYR A 197 -8.10 0.91 2.21
N PHE A 198 -7.83 1.37 0.98
CA PHE A 198 -7.15 0.54 -0.02
C PHE A 198 -6.25 1.36 -0.95
N GLY A 199 -5.27 0.73 -1.59
CA GLY A 199 -4.35 1.29 -2.58
C GLY A 199 -4.57 0.73 -3.99
N HIS A 200 -3.48 0.34 -4.66
CA HIS A 200 -3.40 -0.42 -5.92
C HIS A 200 -3.99 0.25 -7.15
N THR A 201 -5.17 0.83 -7.05
CA THR A 201 -5.86 1.40 -8.22
C THR A 201 -5.26 2.74 -8.65
N HIS A 202 -4.48 3.39 -7.80
CA HIS A 202 -3.93 4.75 -8.00
C HIS A 202 -4.99 5.82 -8.29
N VAL A 203 -6.26 5.53 -8.01
CA VAL A 203 -7.38 6.45 -8.20
C VAL A 203 -7.85 6.93 -6.82
N PRO A 204 -7.56 8.19 -6.46
CA PRO A 204 -7.88 8.68 -5.13
C PRO A 204 -9.40 8.69 -4.89
N LEU A 205 -9.79 8.27 -3.69
CA LEU A 205 -11.14 8.30 -3.17
C LEU A 205 -11.12 8.85 -1.74
N THR A 206 -12.08 9.69 -1.41
CA THR A 206 -12.24 10.20 -0.05
C THR A 206 -13.69 10.01 0.38
N ALA A 207 -13.88 9.14 1.38
CA ALA A 207 -15.20 8.83 1.96
C ALA A 207 -16.27 8.49 0.90
N TYR A 208 -15.90 7.74 -0.14
CA TYR A 208 -16.86 7.31 -1.15
C TYR A 208 -17.82 6.28 -0.56
N GLU A 209 -19.09 6.63 -0.51
CA GLU A 209 -20.12 5.77 0.07
C GLU A 209 -20.55 4.69 -0.92
N PHE A 210 -20.50 3.43 -0.48
CA PHE A 210 -21.06 2.29 -1.17
C PHE A 210 -21.56 1.28 -0.14
N ASP A 211 -22.86 0.92 -0.24
CA ASP A 211 -23.59 0.17 0.77
C ASP A 211 -23.49 0.89 2.14
N ARG A 212 -23.10 0.21 3.20
CA ARG A 212 -22.91 0.77 4.55
C ARG A 212 -21.48 1.26 4.83
N PHE A 213 -20.59 1.20 3.85
CA PHE A 213 -19.17 1.48 4.01
C PHE A 213 -18.74 2.78 3.33
N ARG A 214 -17.71 3.40 3.88
CA ARG A 214 -16.96 4.49 3.26
C ARG A 214 -15.60 3.98 2.78
N PHE A 215 -15.29 4.28 1.54
CA PHE A 215 -14.04 3.83 0.89
C PHE A 215 -13.06 4.97 0.72
N HIS A 216 -11.80 4.67 0.99
CA HIS A 216 -10.69 5.62 0.93
C HIS A 216 -9.53 5.03 0.14
N ASN A 217 -8.99 5.84 -0.79
CA ASN A 217 -7.78 5.51 -1.54
C ASN A 217 -6.90 6.75 -1.64
N VAL A 218 -5.63 6.60 -1.31
CA VAL A 218 -4.67 7.73 -1.22
C VAL A 218 -4.11 8.18 -2.56
N GLY A 219 -4.42 7.47 -3.65
CA GLY A 219 -3.80 7.69 -4.95
C GLY A 219 -2.43 7.02 -5.04
N SER A 220 -1.44 7.68 -5.62
CA SER A 220 -0.10 7.09 -5.78
C SER A 220 1.01 8.14 -5.81
N GLY A 221 2.18 7.79 -5.28
CA GLY A 221 3.41 8.58 -5.36
C GLY A 221 4.07 8.59 -6.74
N ILE A 222 3.48 7.98 -7.77
CA ILE A 222 3.98 8.06 -9.15
C ILE A 222 3.76 9.47 -9.72
N ARG A 223 4.73 9.98 -10.43
CA ARG A 223 4.68 11.32 -11.06
C ARG A 223 3.38 11.53 -11.84
N HIS A 224 2.82 12.73 -11.72
CA HIS A 224 1.58 13.17 -12.37
C HIS A 224 0.30 12.48 -11.86
N LEU A 225 0.38 11.63 -10.84
CA LEU A 225 -0.78 11.14 -10.12
C LEU A 225 -1.00 11.97 -8.84
N GLN A 226 -2.24 11.94 -8.36
CA GLN A 226 -2.59 12.56 -7.09
C GLN A 226 -2.24 11.61 -5.94
N PHE A 227 -1.78 12.18 -4.83
CA PHE A 227 -1.50 11.46 -3.60
C PHE A 227 -1.83 12.33 -2.39
N ALA A 228 -2.53 11.75 -1.42
CA ALA A 228 -2.72 12.36 -0.10
C ALA A 228 -2.94 11.24 0.94
N PRO A 229 -2.20 11.23 2.07
CA PRO A 229 -2.46 10.29 3.15
C PRO A 229 -3.90 10.39 3.65
N ALA A 230 -4.54 9.27 3.89
CA ALA A 230 -5.88 9.23 4.47
C ALA A 230 -5.80 9.14 6.00
N ARG A 231 -6.63 9.90 6.69
CA ARG A 231 -6.74 9.85 8.15
C ARG A 231 -7.82 8.86 8.55
N PHE A 232 -7.62 8.17 9.69
CA PHE A 232 -8.62 7.34 10.32
C PHE A 232 -8.65 7.52 11.83
N GLU A 233 -9.74 7.11 12.46
CA GLU A 233 -9.87 7.15 13.91
C GLU A 233 -9.31 5.88 14.55
N VAL A 234 -8.41 6.06 15.49
CA VAL A 234 -7.89 4.98 16.35
C VAL A 234 -8.74 4.92 17.61
N PRO A 235 -9.39 3.78 17.93
CA PRO A 235 -10.14 3.64 19.17
C PRO A 235 -9.31 4.01 20.39
N GLN A 236 -9.93 4.66 21.36
CA GLN A 236 -9.32 4.82 22.67
C GLN A 236 -9.53 3.50 23.41
N HIS A 237 -8.45 2.78 23.73
CA HIS A 237 -8.54 1.75 24.74
C HIS A 237 -8.75 2.47 26.07
N HIS A 238 -9.96 2.35 26.63
CA HIS A 238 -10.15 2.63 28.06
C HIS A 238 -9.39 1.52 28.79
N GLU A 239 -8.26 1.88 29.41
CA GLU A 239 -7.56 1.03 30.38
C GLU A 239 -8.47 0.73 31.60
#